data_e457f30ad781ea2422a8d6401be07549
#
_entry.id   e457f30ad781ea2422a8d6401be07549
#
_cell.length_a   1.000
_cell.length_b   1.000
_cell.length_c   1.000
_cell.angle_alpha   90.00
_cell.angle_beta   90.00
_cell.angle_gamma   90.00
#
_symmetry.space_group_name_H-M   'P 1'
#
loop_
_entity.id
_entity.type
_entity.pdbx_description
1 polymer ?
#
loop_
_entity_poly.entity_id
_entity_poly.type
_entity_poly.pdbx_seq_one_letter_code
_entity_poly.pdbx_strand_id
1 'polypeptide(L)'
;MAFCLFFMAFYFDNGLLGFYANSINNFFFYAALALLIIGNGFFKPNISSIVGQLYKNQGKEKDAGYTIFYMGINSGAFLGILLCGYIGEKIGWHYGFGLAGIFMFLGMLQFYFAQNIFGKIGLSPNKTRGLTENDEDQKIDNEPLGGLPKKIVRDRLIVIGVFSFFVIFFWWAFEQAGGSMTIFAADYTDRLLVGGDALTFKILNTLLTVIPMLILTWVLLILFKQTFSSFASSNIFLGLSFVIIWIVVIWMLERELRSKSTEVPASWFGILNSFYIITFAPLISKIWQSKFNPTGPIKFAIALILMGLGFAILAYGSMGIPLGAQTAKVSMIFLILAYLFHS
;
A
#
# COMPACT_ATOMS: atom_id res chain seq x y z
N MET A 1 1.96 -15.29 -0.97
CA MET A 1 2.06 -14.07 -1.80
C MET A 1 3.15 -14.16 -2.86
N ALA A 2 4.44 -14.38 -2.55
CA ALA A 2 5.50 -14.46 -3.57
C ALA A 2 5.20 -15.48 -4.67
N PHE A 3 4.85 -16.72 -4.33
CA PHE A 3 4.46 -17.76 -5.30
C PHE A 3 3.28 -17.35 -6.19
N CYS A 4 2.31 -16.61 -5.66
CA CYS A 4 1.14 -16.15 -6.42
C CYS A 4 1.53 -15.17 -7.52
N LEU A 5 2.44 -14.25 -7.20
CA LEU A 5 2.92 -13.27 -8.17
C LEU A 5 3.80 -13.94 -9.24
N PHE A 6 4.56 -14.98 -8.90
CA PHE A 6 5.24 -15.80 -9.89
C PHE A 6 4.25 -16.53 -10.81
N PHE A 7 3.19 -17.14 -10.29
CA PHE A 7 2.15 -17.75 -11.13
C PHE A 7 1.48 -16.75 -12.05
N MET A 8 1.19 -15.52 -11.57
CA MET A 8 0.68 -14.45 -12.44
C MET A 8 1.68 -14.05 -13.53
N ALA A 9 2.99 -14.08 -13.27
CA ALA A 9 3.99 -13.81 -14.28
C ALA A 9 3.93 -14.83 -15.44
N PHE A 10 3.66 -16.08 -15.18
CA PHE A 10 3.51 -17.12 -16.22
C PHE A 10 2.18 -17.04 -16.99
N TYR A 11 1.14 -16.45 -16.40
CA TYR A 11 -0.18 -16.32 -17.05
C TYR A 11 -0.13 -15.49 -18.34
N PHE A 12 0.69 -14.46 -18.39
CA PHE A 12 0.74 -13.51 -19.52
C PHE A 12 1.71 -13.90 -20.63
N ASP A 13 2.46 -15.00 -20.50
CA ASP A 13 3.39 -15.48 -21.52
C ASP A 13 2.70 -16.46 -22.47
N ASN A 14 1.88 -15.96 -23.39
CA ASN A 14 1.06 -16.74 -24.32
C ASN A 14 1.79 -17.19 -25.60
N GLY A 15 3.12 -17.14 -25.64
CA GLY A 15 3.85 -17.34 -26.89
C GLY A 15 3.93 -18.77 -27.42
N LEU A 16 3.72 -19.82 -26.62
CA LEU A 16 4.15 -21.17 -27.02
C LEU A 16 3.06 -22.27 -27.12
N LEU A 17 1.87 -22.10 -26.53
CA LEU A 17 0.86 -23.18 -26.48
C LEU A 17 -0.56 -22.66 -26.75
N GLY A 18 -0.87 -22.44 -28.03
CA GLY A 18 -2.21 -22.03 -28.45
C GLY A 18 -3.35 -22.95 -27.95
N PHE A 19 -4.55 -22.43 -27.86
CA PHE A 19 -5.87 -23.04 -27.59
C PHE A 19 -6.08 -23.76 -26.25
N TYR A 20 -5.16 -24.62 -25.75
CA TYR A 20 -5.25 -25.26 -24.44
C TYR A 20 -4.77 -24.34 -23.30
N ALA A 21 -4.06 -23.28 -23.63
CA ALA A 21 -3.49 -22.35 -22.68
C ALA A 21 -4.55 -21.56 -21.88
N ASN A 22 -5.70 -21.21 -22.48
CA ASN A 22 -6.67 -20.32 -21.86
C ASN A 22 -7.29 -20.87 -20.58
N SER A 23 -7.66 -22.14 -20.53
CA SER A 23 -8.28 -22.73 -19.34
C SER A 23 -7.29 -22.96 -18.20
N ILE A 24 -6.08 -23.42 -18.54
CA ILE A 24 -4.99 -23.63 -17.58
C ILE A 24 -4.50 -22.27 -17.05
N ASN A 25 -4.34 -21.28 -17.93
CA ASN A 25 -3.93 -19.93 -17.55
C ASN A 25 -4.97 -19.26 -16.63
N ASN A 26 -6.26 -19.39 -16.92
CA ASN A 26 -7.32 -18.89 -16.05
C ASN A 26 -7.28 -19.54 -14.67
N PHE A 27 -7.06 -20.85 -14.61
CA PHE A 27 -6.92 -21.56 -13.33
C PHE A 27 -5.75 -21.01 -12.50
N PHE A 28 -4.57 -20.84 -13.09
CA PHE A 28 -3.41 -20.27 -12.37
C PHE A 28 -3.64 -18.84 -11.94
N PHE A 29 -4.32 -18.02 -12.74
CA PHE A 29 -4.67 -16.65 -12.38
C PHE A 29 -5.59 -16.60 -11.17
N TYR A 30 -6.69 -17.34 -11.16
CA TYR A 30 -7.62 -17.37 -10.02
C TYR A 30 -7.00 -18.06 -8.79
N ALA A 31 -6.19 -19.08 -8.97
CA ALA A 31 -5.44 -19.69 -7.88
C ALA A 31 -4.45 -18.71 -7.24
N ALA A 32 -3.75 -17.92 -8.07
CA ALA A 32 -2.86 -16.86 -7.59
C ALA A 32 -3.62 -15.78 -6.81
N LEU A 33 -4.79 -15.34 -7.29
CA LEU A 33 -5.65 -14.39 -6.57
C LEU A 33 -6.10 -14.96 -5.22
N ALA A 34 -6.56 -16.19 -5.18
CA ALA A 34 -6.97 -16.86 -3.94
C ALA A 34 -5.81 -16.91 -2.92
N LEU A 35 -4.62 -17.32 -3.37
CA LEU A 35 -3.43 -17.34 -2.53
C LEU A 35 -3.02 -15.93 -2.06
N LEU A 36 -3.16 -14.87 -2.89
CA LEU A 36 -2.92 -13.49 -2.51
C LEU A 36 -3.86 -13.05 -1.38
N ILE A 37 -5.16 -13.37 -1.49
CA ILE A 37 -6.16 -13.06 -0.46
C ILE A 37 -5.79 -13.74 0.86
N ILE A 38 -5.51 -15.04 0.82
CA ILE A 38 -5.11 -15.82 1.98
C ILE A 38 -3.81 -15.26 2.60
N GLY A 39 -2.80 -15.01 1.78
CA GLY A 39 -1.51 -14.49 2.23
C GLY A 39 -1.63 -13.10 2.87
N ASN A 40 -2.44 -12.21 2.30
CA ASN A 40 -2.70 -10.88 2.87
C ASN A 40 -3.49 -10.96 4.18
N GLY A 41 -4.48 -11.86 4.24
CA GLY A 41 -5.26 -12.12 5.44
C GLY A 41 -4.41 -12.59 6.63
N PHE A 42 -3.40 -13.42 6.38
CA PHE A 42 -2.46 -13.83 7.42
C PHE A 42 -1.40 -12.76 7.75
N PHE A 43 -0.96 -11.99 6.78
CA PHE A 43 0.14 -11.03 6.99
C PHE A 43 -0.30 -9.78 7.75
N LYS A 44 -1.33 -9.09 7.24
CA LYS A 44 -1.72 -7.75 7.71
C LYS A 44 -2.10 -7.67 9.20
N PRO A 45 -2.95 -8.55 9.74
CA PRO A 45 -3.29 -8.51 11.17
C PRO A 45 -2.10 -8.86 12.07
N ASN A 46 -1.30 -9.84 11.68
CA ASN A 46 -0.20 -10.33 12.49
C ASN A 46 0.92 -9.30 12.61
N ILE A 47 1.33 -8.67 11.51
CA ILE A 47 2.41 -7.68 11.56
C ILE A 47 2.02 -6.45 12.39
N SER A 48 0.77 -5.99 12.28
CA SER A 48 0.26 -4.87 13.10
C SER A 48 0.26 -5.22 14.59
N SER A 49 -0.12 -6.46 14.94
CA SER A 49 -0.09 -6.96 16.31
C SER A 49 1.34 -7.03 16.85
N ILE A 50 2.29 -7.53 16.06
CA ILE A 50 3.71 -7.61 16.44
C ILE A 50 4.24 -6.22 16.74
N VAL A 51 3.98 -5.21 15.90
CA VAL A 51 4.39 -3.82 16.16
C VAL A 51 3.80 -3.31 17.49
N GLY A 52 2.53 -3.60 17.77
CA GLY A 52 1.89 -3.22 19.03
C GLY A 52 2.52 -3.89 20.26
N GLN A 53 2.97 -5.13 20.14
CA GLN A 53 3.60 -5.90 21.21
C GLN A 53 5.04 -5.46 21.49
N LEU A 54 5.77 -4.99 20.47
CA LEU A 54 7.15 -4.47 20.62
C LEU A 54 7.22 -3.28 21.59
N TYR A 55 6.14 -2.49 21.71
CA TYR A 55 6.07 -1.28 22.54
C TYR A 55 5.01 -1.39 23.66
N LYS A 56 4.82 -2.58 24.26
CA LYS A 56 3.70 -2.88 25.18
C LYS A 56 3.57 -1.87 26.34
N ASN A 57 4.67 -1.34 26.87
CA ASN A 57 4.70 -0.45 28.03
C ASN A 57 5.17 0.99 27.75
N GLN A 58 5.26 1.40 26.49
CA GLN A 58 5.86 2.66 26.06
C GLN A 58 4.88 3.42 25.16
N GLY A 59 4.02 4.27 25.77
CA GLY A 59 2.92 4.92 25.02
C GLY A 59 3.39 5.82 23.88
N LYS A 60 4.37 6.71 24.11
CA LYS A 60 4.88 7.64 23.09
C LYS A 60 5.71 6.94 22.03
N GLU A 61 6.55 6.00 22.43
CA GLU A 61 7.38 5.19 21.55
C GLU A 61 6.50 4.26 20.68
N LYS A 62 5.37 3.77 21.21
CA LYS A 62 4.39 2.98 20.47
C LYS A 62 3.78 3.78 19.34
N ASP A 63 3.37 5.03 19.60
CA ASP A 63 2.81 5.91 18.57
C ASP A 63 3.85 6.22 17.48
N ALA A 64 5.09 6.47 17.88
CA ALA A 64 6.20 6.66 16.93
C ALA A 64 6.46 5.40 16.10
N GLY A 65 6.47 4.21 16.72
CA GLY A 65 6.63 2.93 16.04
C GLY A 65 5.54 2.67 15.00
N TYR A 66 4.28 2.93 15.33
CA TYR A 66 3.18 2.83 14.36
C TYR A 66 3.28 3.87 13.24
N THR A 67 3.75 5.07 13.55
CA THR A 67 3.96 6.10 12.52
C THR A 67 5.02 5.64 11.51
N ILE A 68 6.16 5.13 11.97
CA ILE A 68 7.23 4.59 11.10
C ILE A 68 6.70 3.41 10.28
N PHE A 69 5.96 2.50 10.92
CA PHE A 69 5.34 1.36 10.24
C PHE A 69 4.38 1.80 9.13
N TYR A 70 3.54 2.78 9.40
CA TYR A 70 2.60 3.34 8.42
C TYR A 70 3.32 4.05 7.25
N MET A 71 4.39 4.80 7.55
CA MET A 71 5.25 5.38 6.50
C MET A 71 5.89 4.30 5.64
N GLY A 72 6.35 3.20 6.24
CA GLY A 72 6.89 2.05 5.50
C GLY A 72 5.89 1.42 4.55
N ILE A 73 4.63 1.23 4.99
CA ILE A 73 3.55 0.71 4.14
C ILE A 73 3.32 1.63 2.93
N ASN A 74 3.20 2.94 3.16
CA ASN A 74 2.95 3.90 2.07
C ASN A 74 4.15 4.04 1.12
N SER A 75 5.38 3.99 1.64
CA SER A 75 6.58 3.97 0.81
C SER A 75 6.66 2.73 -0.06
N GLY A 76 6.29 1.57 0.49
CA GLY A 76 6.21 0.31 -0.26
C GLY A 76 5.11 0.33 -1.33
N ALA A 77 3.93 0.89 -1.03
CA ALA A 77 2.85 1.07 -2.00
C ALA A 77 3.27 2.04 -3.12
N PHE A 78 3.91 3.16 -2.78
CA PHE A 78 4.45 4.10 -3.75
C PHE A 78 5.42 3.43 -4.73
N LEU A 79 6.45 2.77 -4.22
CA LEU A 79 7.45 2.10 -5.06
C LEU A 79 6.87 0.92 -5.84
N GLY A 80 5.98 0.14 -5.23
CA GLY A 80 5.34 -1.00 -5.88
C GLY A 80 4.53 -0.58 -7.10
N ILE A 81 3.67 0.42 -6.96
CA ILE A 81 2.87 0.94 -8.08
C ILE A 81 3.78 1.61 -9.11
N LEU A 82 4.75 2.42 -8.67
CA LEU A 82 5.68 3.12 -9.56
C LEU A 82 6.43 2.16 -10.49
N LEU A 83 7.01 1.10 -9.94
CA LEU A 83 7.89 0.20 -10.69
C LEU A 83 7.12 -0.94 -11.36
N CYS A 84 6.31 -1.67 -10.60
CA CYS A 84 5.60 -2.83 -11.14
C CYS A 84 4.48 -2.39 -12.10
N GLY A 85 3.79 -1.26 -11.81
CA GLY A 85 2.80 -0.68 -12.70
C GLY A 85 3.41 -0.19 -14.01
N TYR A 86 4.52 0.53 -13.96
CA TYR A 86 5.24 0.99 -15.16
C TYR A 86 5.68 -0.19 -16.04
N ILE A 87 6.33 -1.17 -15.44
CA ILE A 87 6.79 -2.36 -16.19
C ILE A 87 5.59 -3.13 -16.74
N GLY A 88 4.52 -3.29 -15.96
CA GLY A 88 3.29 -3.95 -16.40
C GLY A 88 2.67 -3.30 -17.62
N GLU A 89 2.50 -1.97 -17.61
CA GLU A 89 1.86 -1.24 -18.71
C GLU A 89 2.77 -1.00 -19.91
N LYS A 90 4.08 -0.77 -19.72
CA LYS A 90 5.00 -0.37 -20.80
C LYS A 90 5.79 -1.52 -21.42
N ILE A 91 5.88 -2.68 -20.72
CA ILE A 91 6.64 -3.83 -21.21
C ILE A 91 5.74 -5.06 -21.28
N GLY A 92 5.02 -5.36 -20.18
CA GLY A 92 4.10 -6.49 -20.09
C GLY A 92 3.80 -6.87 -18.65
N TRP A 93 2.55 -7.25 -18.40
CA TRP A 93 2.04 -7.54 -17.06
C TRP A 93 2.76 -8.70 -16.37
N HIS A 94 3.24 -9.70 -17.14
CA HIS A 94 4.01 -10.81 -16.61
C HIS A 94 5.32 -10.35 -15.97
N TYR A 95 6.01 -9.36 -16.54
CA TYR A 95 7.22 -8.78 -15.94
C TYR A 95 6.90 -7.95 -14.70
N GLY A 96 5.80 -7.18 -14.72
CA GLY A 96 5.35 -6.40 -13.56
C GLY A 96 5.03 -7.29 -12.35
N PHE A 97 4.25 -8.34 -12.55
CA PHE A 97 3.94 -9.31 -11.50
C PHE A 97 5.16 -10.13 -11.07
N GLY A 98 6.03 -10.50 -12.02
CA GLY A 98 7.29 -11.18 -11.73
C GLY A 98 8.20 -10.37 -10.81
N LEU A 99 8.35 -9.07 -11.10
CA LEU A 99 9.13 -8.15 -10.25
C LEU A 99 8.54 -8.04 -8.85
N ALA A 100 7.22 -7.90 -8.72
CA ALA A 100 6.56 -7.89 -7.42
C ALA A 100 6.79 -9.21 -6.66
N GLY A 101 6.76 -10.35 -7.36
CA GLY A 101 7.09 -11.67 -6.79
C GLY A 101 8.50 -11.74 -6.23
N ILE A 102 9.49 -11.21 -6.96
CA ILE A 102 10.90 -11.14 -6.51
C ILE A 102 11.01 -10.33 -5.23
N PHE A 103 10.41 -9.14 -5.16
CA PHE A 103 10.46 -8.30 -3.96
C PHE A 103 9.77 -8.96 -2.76
N MET A 104 8.63 -9.61 -2.97
CA MET A 104 7.95 -10.35 -1.91
C MET A 104 8.80 -11.54 -1.41
N PHE A 105 9.50 -12.23 -2.30
CA PHE A 105 10.40 -13.33 -1.94
C PHE A 105 11.59 -12.83 -1.14
N LEU A 106 12.25 -11.75 -1.56
CA LEU A 106 13.36 -11.14 -0.84
C LEU A 106 12.91 -10.61 0.53
N GLY A 107 11.74 -9.99 0.61
CA GLY A 107 11.14 -9.56 1.88
C GLY A 107 10.85 -10.73 2.83
N MET A 108 10.37 -11.86 2.31
CA MET A 108 10.19 -13.08 3.09
C MET A 108 11.52 -13.61 3.65
N LEU A 109 12.58 -13.65 2.83
CA LEU A 109 13.91 -14.06 3.27
C LEU A 109 14.46 -13.12 4.32
N GLN A 110 14.33 -11.81 4.11
CA GLN A 110 14.73 -10.79 5.08
C GLN A 110 14.04 -11.03 6.42
N PHE A 111 12.73 -11.19 6.44
CA PHE A 111 11.96 -11.43 7.65
C PHE A 111 12.36 -12.74 8.33
N TYR A 112 12.55 -13.81 7.55
CA TYR A 112 12.97 -15.12 8.06
C TYR A 112 14.31 -15.04 8.80
N PHE A 113 15.31 -14.37 8.23
CA PHE A 113 16.62 -14.22 8.85
C PHE A 113 16.66 -13.18 9.99
N ALA A 114 15.67 -12.29 10.06
CA ALA A 114 15.54 -11.31 11.13
C ALA A 114 14.62 -11.74 12.28
N GLN A 115 13.95 -12.90 12.20
CA GLN A 115 12.91 -13.30 13.16
C GLN A 115 13.38 -13.33 14.62
N ASN A 116 14.67 -13.56 14.87
CA ASN A 116 15.24 -13.56 16.21
C ASN A 116 15.18 -12.19 16.91
N ILE A 117 14.99 -11.10 16.17
CA ILE A 117 14.77 -9.75 16.70
C ILE A 117 13.52 -9.68 17.59
N PHE A 118 12.50 -10.49 17.26
CA PHE A 118 11.22 -10.48 17.96
C PHE A 118 11.23 -11.28 19.27
N GLY A 119 12.28 -12.10 19.50
CA GLY A 119 12.38 -12.92 20.71
C GLY A 119 11.14 -13.82 20.91
N LYS A 120 10.40 -13.54 21.98
CA LYS A 120 9.13 -14.26 22.31
C LYS A 120 7.89 -13.64 21.68
N ILE A 121 8.00 -12.47 21.05
CA ILE A 121 6.88 -11.75 20.43
C ILE A 121 6.41 -12.47 19.17
N GLY A 122 5.10 -12.60 18.99
CA GLY A 122 4.52 -13.29 17.83
C GLY A 122 4.52 -14.81 17.89
N LEU A 123 4.97 -15.41 18.99
CA LEU A 123 4.82 -16.85 19.21
C LEU A 123 3.35 -17.22 19.46
N SER A 124 3.00 -18.47 19.13
CA SER A 124 1.65 -18.96 19.40
C SER A 124 1.34 -18.90 20.92
N PRO A 125 0.09 -18.62 21.32
CA PRO A 125 -0.29 -18.53 22.74
C PRO A 125 0.07 -19.75 23.56
N ASN A 126 0.05 -20.94 22.97
CA ASN A 126 0.43 -22.19 23.64
C ASN A 126 1.93 -22.29 23.94
N LYS A 127 2.78 -21.72 23.07
CA LYS A 127 4.23 -21.66 23.30
C LYS A 127 4.60 -20.58 24.34
N THR A 128 3.83 -19.50 24.40
CA THR A 128 4.04 -18.42 25.37
C THR A 128 3.65 -18.88 26.77
N ARG A 129 2.57 -19.66 26.93
CA ARG A 129 2.16 -20.22 28.23
C ARG A 129 3.19 -21.15 28.86
N GLY A 130 3.98 -21.88 28.06
CA GLY A 130 5.04 -22.75 28.56
C GLY A 130 6.34 -22.04 28.95
N LEU A 131 6.45 -20.72 28.68
CA LEU A 131 7.65 -19.94 28.93
C LEU A 131 7.50 -18.87 30.03
N THR A 132 6.29 -18.64 30.51
CA THR A 132 5.97 -17.69 31.60
C THR A 132 5.66 -18.47 32.87
N GLU A 133 6.69 -18.71 33.71
CA GLU A 133 6.54 -19.25 35.04
C GLU A 133 6.14 -18.20 36.11
N ASN A 134 5.90 -16.94 35.75
CA ASN A 134 5.50 -15.89 36.68
C ASN A 134 4.07 -15.43 36.41
N ASP A 135 3.20 -15.75 37.36
CA ASP A 135 1.73 -15.52 37.39
C ASP A 135 1.31 -14.03 37.39
N GLU A 136 2.22 -13.08 37.51
CA GLU A 136 1.86 -11.66 37.61
C GLU A 136 1.49 -11.01 36.25
N ASP A 137 2.06 -11.46 35.15
CA ASP A 137 1.72 -10.94 33.81
C ASP A 137 0.40 -11.49 33.27
N GLN A 138 -0.13 -12.57 33.82
CA GLN A 138 -1.40 -13.17 33.37
C GLN A 138 -2.63 -12.42 33.91
N LYS A 139 -2.50 -11.60 34.95
CA LYS A 139 -3.64 -10.88 35.54
C LYS A 139 -4.14 -9.71 34.73
N ILE A 140 -3.28 -9.12 33.86
CA ILE A 140 -3.64 -7.93 33.09
C ILE A 140 -4.39 -8.29 31.78
N ASP A 141 -4.11 -9.46 31.18
CA ASP A 141 -4.76 -9.90 29.94
C ASP A 141 -6.04 -10.74 30.14
N ASN A 142 -6.34 -11.12 31.41
CA ASN A 142 -7.47 -11.98 31.77
C ASN A 142 -8.54 -11.26 32.62
N GLU A 143 -8.58 -9.92 32.65
CA GLU A 143 -9.83 -9.29 33.09
C GLU A 143 -10.92 -9.62 32.07
N PRO A 144 -11.86 -10.52 32.41
CA PRO A 144 -12.96 -10.79 31.52
C PRO A 144 -13.72 -9.48 31.32
N LEU A 145 -14.18 -9.23 30.08
CA LEU A 145 -15.24 -8.23 29.83
C LEU A 145 -16.42 -8.35 30.83
N GLY A 146 -16.46 -9.39 31.67
CA GLY A 146 -17.42 -9.66 32.70
C GLY A 146 -17.38 -8.75 33.93
N GLY A 147 -16.34 -7.91 34.12
CA GLY A 147 -16.28 -6.92 35.21
C GLY A 147 -17.00 -5.61 34.92
N LEU A 148 -17.32 -5.31 33.66
CA LEU A 148 -18.04 -4.09 33.28
C LEU A 148 -19.57 -4.27 33.39
N PRO A 149 -20.30 -3.25 33.86
CA PRO A 149 -21.76 -3.28 33.85
C PRO A 149 -22.31 -3.65 32.46
N LYS A 150 -23.28 -4.56 32.37
CA LYS A 150 -23.87 -5.04 31.11
C LYS A 150 -24.33 -3.89 30.22
N LYS A 151 -24.78 -2.77 30.80
CA LYS A 151 -25.16 -1.55 30.06
C LYS A 151 -23.97 -0.96 29.28
N ILE A 152 -22.80 -0.84 29.93
CA ILE A 152 -21.59 -0.28 29.29
C ILE A 152 -21.13 -1.18 28.14
N VAL A 153 -21.14 -2.50 28.33
CA VAL A 153 -20.79 -3.46 27.29
C VAL A 153 -21.73 -3.33 26.09
N ARG A 154 -23.04 -3.28 26.35
CA ARG A 154 -24.05 -3.10 25.31
C ARG A 154 -23.87 -1.78 24.56
N ASP A 155 -23.68 -0.67 25.27
CA ASP A 155 -23.53 0.65 24.65
C ASP A 155 -22.26 0.71 23.78
N ARG A 156 -21.15 0.10 24.22
CA ARG A 156 -19.93 -0.04 23.40
C ARG A 156 -20.16 -0.90 22.15
N LEU A 157 -20.88 -2.02 22.28
CA LEU A 157 -21.22 -2.86 21.12
C LEU A 157 -22.11 -2.15 20.11
N ILE A 158 -23.06 -1.33 20.57
CA ILE A 158 -23.90 -0.50 19.69
C ILE A 158 -23.03 0.51 18.94
N VAL A 159 -22.12 1.20 19.61
CA VAL A 159 -21.19 2.15 19.00
C VAL A 159 -20.33 1.44 17.92
N ILE A 160 -19.76 0.28 18.26
CA ILE A 160 -18.98 -0.53 17.29
C ILE A 160 -19.85 -0.92 16.09
N GLY A 161 -21.09 -1.35 16.32
CA GLY A 161 -22.02 -1.72 15.26
C GLY A 161 -22.33 -0.55 14.32
N VAL A 162 -22.60 0.64 14.88
CA VAL A 162 -22.85 1.85 14.09
C VAL A 162 -21.60 2.24 13.28
N PHE A 163 -20.41 2.25 13.89
CA PHE A 163 -19.17 2.52 13.15
C PHE A 163 -18.92 1.49 12.06
N SER A 164 -19.11 0.20 12.35
CA SER A 164 -18.93 -0.87 11.37
C SER A 164 -19.84 -0.69 10.15
N PHE A 165 -21.08 -0.24 10.35
CA PHE A 165 -21.99 0.06 9.26
C PHE A 165 -21.44 1.14 8.33
N PHE A 166 -20.96 2.26 8.87
CA PHE A 166 -20.37 3.34 8.06
C PHE A 166 -19.03 2.95 7.42
N VAL A 167 -18.24 2.11 8.08
CA VAL A 167 -16.96 1.58 7.55
C VAL A 167 -17.17 0.75 6.28
N ILE A 168 -18.33 0.07 6.12
CA ILE A 168 -18.66 -0.65 4.87
C ILE A 168 -18.69 0.32 3.69
N PHE A 169 -19.39 1.45 3.82
CA PHE A 169 -19.47 2.45 2.76
C PHE A 169 -18.13 3.13 2.49
N PHE A 170 -17.34 3.37 3.54
CA PHE A 170 -15.99 3.89 3.39
C PHE A 170 -15.13 2.98 2.53
N TRP A 171 -15.03 1.70 2.87
CA TRP A 171 -14.21 0.76 2.11
C TRP A 171 -14.76 0.50 0.71
N TRP A 172 -16.08 0.48 0.55
CA TRP A 172 -16.68 0.36 -0.77
C TRP A 172 -16.26 1.50 -1.69
N ALA A 173 -16.27 2.73 -1.21
CA ALA A 173 -15.81 3.90 -1.97
C ALA A 173 -14.28 3.88 -2.13
N PHE A 174 -13.53 3.57 -1.06
CA PHE A 174 -12.07 3.57 -1.06
C PHE A 174 -11.47 2.58 -2.07
N GLU A 175 -12.00 1.39 -2.17
CA GLU A 175 -11.51 0.35 -3.09
C GLU A 175 -11.81 0.66 -4.58
N GLN A 176 -12.62 1.69 -4.88
CA GLN A 176 -12.78 2.17 -6.26
C GLN A 176 -11.48 2.70 -6.87
N ALA A 177 -10.51 3.08 -6.06
CA ALA A 177 -9.18 3.48 -6.54
C ALA A 177 -8.50 2.39 -7.37
N GLY A 178 -8.57 1.12 -6.93
CA GLY A 178 -8.04 -0.03 -7.66
C GLY A 178 -8.96 -0.58 -8.76
N GLY A 179 -10.20 -0.14 -8.81
CA GLY A 179 -11.22 -0.60 -9.75
C GLY A 179 -11.61 0.48 -10.78
N SER A 180 -12.77 1.12 -10.57
CA SER A 180 -13.36 2.05 -11.53
C SER A 180 -12.49 3.27 -11.83
N MET A 181 -11.74 3.80 -10.83
CA MET A 181 -10.84 4.95 -11.05
C MET A 181 -9.65 4.57 -11.94
N THR A 182 -9.10 3.36 -11.82
CA THR A 182 -8.03 2.87 -12.68
C THR A 182 -8.53 2.63 -14.11
N ILE A 183 -9.75 2.07 -14.28
CA ILE A 183 -10.39 1.91 -15.58
C ILE A 183 -10.65 3.29 -16.20
N PHE A 184 -11.18 4.24 -15.42
CA PHE A 184 -11.39 5.62 -15.88
C PHE A 184 -10.07 6.28 -16.33
N ALA A 185 -8.99 6.05 -15.58
CA ALA A 185 -7.66 6.52 -15.98
C ALA A 185 -7.20 5.91 -17.30
N ALA A 186 -7.44 4.60 -17.52
CA ALA A 186 -6.99 3.90 -18.72
C ALA A 186 -7.78 4.32 -19.97
N ASP A 187 -9.12 4.34 -19.89
CA ASP A 187 -10.00 4.40 -21.04
C ASP A 187 -10.55 5.81 -21.30
N TYR A 188 -10.70 6.64 -20.28
CA TYR A 188 -11.40 7.93 -20.39
C TYR A 188 -10.54 9.16 -20.11
N THR A 189 -9.27 8.99 -19.72
CA THR A 189 -8.40 10.12 -19.37
C THR A 189 -7.37 10.37 -20.46
N ASP A 190 -7.19 11.65 -20.86
CA ASP A 190 -6.13 12.04 -21.77
C ASP A 190 -4.77 12.02 -21.05
N ARG A 191 -4.02 10.94 -21.27
CA ARG A 191 -2.73 10.66 -20.63
C ARG A 191 -1.53 10.90 -21.52
N LEU A 192 -1.77 11.26 -22.78
CA LEU A 192 -0.69 11.51 -23.74
C LEU A 192 -0.19 12.95 -23.61
N LEU A 193 1.04 13.11 -23.18
CA LEU A 193 1.72 14.40 -23.07
C LEU A 193 2.73 14.59 -24.19
N VAL A 194 2.72 15.77 -24.81
CA VAL A 194 3.62 16.13 -25.91
C VAL A 194 4.25 17.51 -25.65
N GLY A 195 5.42 17.77 -26.25
CA GLY A 195 6.07 19.06 -26.18
C GLY A 195 6.44 19.49 -24.75
N GLY A 196 6.04 20.70 -24.35
CA GLY A 196 6.35 21.29 -23.05
C GLY A 196 5.75 20.52 -21.88
N ASP A 197 4.54 19.99 -22.03
CA ASP A 197 3.85 19.22 -20.97
C ASP A 197 4.56 17.89 -20.70
N ALA A 198 5.06 17.23 -21.76
CA ALA A 198 5.85 16.03 -21.62
C ALA A 198 7.18 16.31 -20.89
N LEU A 199 7.84 17.44 -21.20
CA LEU A 199 9.08 17.83 -20.49
C LEU A 199 8.81 18.12 -19.03
N THR A 200 7.77 18.91 -18.72
CA THR A 200 7.37 19.22 -17.34
C THR A 200 7.08 17.94 -16.55
N PHE A 201 6.31 17.03 -17.13
CA PHE A 201 6.03 15.75 -16.51
C PHE A 201 7.30 14.93 -16.24
N LYS A 202 8.22 14.85 -17.20
CA LYS A 202 9.49 14.12 -17.03
C LYS A 202 10.33 14.68 -15.89
N ILE A 203 10.40 16.01 -15.76
CA ILE A 203 11.13 16.67 -14.68
C ILE A 203 10.45 16.33 -13.33
N LEU A 204 9.13 16.51 -13.25
CA LEU A 204 8.37 16.21 -12.03
C LEU A 204 8.48 14.73 -11.65
N ASN A 205 8.33 13.83 -12.61
CA ASN A 205 8.46 12.40 -12.39
C ASN A 205 9.87 12.04 -11.88
N THR A 206 10.91 12.61 -12.48
CA THR A 206 12.29 12.38 -12.03
C THR A 206 12.49 12.86 -10.59
N LEU A 207 12.02 14.05 -10.25
CA LEU A 207 12.13 14.59 -8.89
C LEU A 207 11.33 13.77 -7.88
N LEU A 208 10.08 13.45 -8.20
CA LEU A 208 9.19 12.65 -7.35
C LEU A 208 9.68 11.20 -7.17
N THR A 209 10.48 10.69 -8.08
CA THR A 209 11.07 9.35 -7.97
C THR A 209 12.40 9.38 -7.24
N VAL A 210 13.32 10.26 -7.65
CA VAL A 210 14.71 10.26 -7.15
C VAL A 210 14.79 10.78 -5.72
N ILE A 211 14.05 11.84 -5.35
CA ILE A 211 14.13 12.41 -4.00
C ILE A 211 13.69 11.41 -2.93
N PRO A 212 12.51 10.76 -3.01
CA PRO A 212 12.14 9.73 -2.04
C PRO A 212 13.11 8.55 -2.02
N MET A 213 13.62 8.13 -3.18
CA MET A 213 14.60 7.05 -3.27
C MET A 213 15.92 7.38 -2.55
N LEU A 214 16.40 8.60 -2.66
CA LEU A 214 17.59 9.06 -1.93
C LEU A 214 17.35 9.07 -0.43
N ILE A 215 16.18 9.55 0.03
CA ILE A 215 15.80 9.56 1.43
C ILE A 215 15.72 8.12 1.97
N LEU A 216 15.06 7.21 1.26
CA LEU A 216 14.96 5.80 1.66
C LEU A 216 16.33 5.12 1.69
N THR A 217 17.20 5.43 0.74
CA THR A 217 18.57 4.91 0.73
C THR A 217 19.39 5.44 1.92
N TRP A 218 19.22 6.70 2.27
CA TRP A 218 19.87 7.28 3.45
C TRP A 218 19.39 6.60 4.75
N VAL A 219 18.10 6.40 4.91
CA VAL A 219 17.53 5.65 6.04
C VAL A 219 18.06 4.21 6.08
N LEU A 220 18.14 3.55 4.93
CA LEU A 220 18.69 2.20 4.81
C LEU A 220 20.17 2.14 5.28
N LEU A 221 20.98 3.12 4.91
CA LEU A 221 22.38 3.18 5.34
C LEU A 221 22.52 3.36 6.86
N ILE A 222 21.63 4.16 7.48
CA ILE A 222 21.55 4.28 8.94
C ILE A 222 21.18 2.95 9.58
N LEU A 223 20.18 2.28 9.04
CA LEU A 223 19.74 0.96 9.51
C LEU A 223 20.89 -0.06 9.45
N PHE A 224 21.62 -0.10 8.34
CA PHE A 224 22.75 -1.02 8.17
C PHE A 224 23.85 -0.77 9.19
N LYS A 225 24.18 0.48 9.50
CA LYS A 225 25.16 0.80 10.55
C LYS A 225 24.79 0.23 11.92
N GLN A 226 23.48 0.16 12.22
CA GLN A 226 23.00 -0.30 13.52
C GLN A 226 22.79 -1.82 13.59
N THR A 227 22.41 -2.44 12.47
CA THR A 227 21.91 -3.82 12.50
C THR A 227 22.80 -4.83 11.76
N PHE A 228 23.77 -4.39 10.96
CA PHE A 228 24.55 -5.28 10.10
C PHE A 228 25.35 -6.32 10.88
N SER A 229 25.93 -5.93 12.01
CA SER A 229 26.70 -6.85 12.87
C SER A 229 25.85 -7.98 13.48
N SER A 230 24.58 -7.69 13.77
CA SER A 230 23.69 -8.64 14.43
C SER A 230 22.85 -9.47 13.44
N PHE A 231 22.51 -8.89 12.26
CA PHE A 231 21.58 -9.49 11.29
C PHE A 231 22.10 -9.35 9.85
N ALA A 232 23.33 -9.79 9.60
CA ALA A 232 24.01 -9.63 8.32
C ALA A 232 23.20 -10.22 7.14
N SER A 233 22.68 -11.46 7.27
CA SER A 233 21.90 -12.11 6.21
C SER A 233 20.63 -11.34 5.84
N SER A 234 19.89 -10.87 6.84
CA SER A 234 18.69 -10.04 6.61
C SER A 234 19.03 -8.75 5.87
N ASN A 235 20.11 -8.07 6.30
CA ASN A 235 20.56 -6.83 5.68
C ASN A 235 21.06 -7.03 4.23
N ILE A 236 21.65 -8.18 3.91
CA ILE A 236 22.04 -8.52 2.54
C ILE A 236 20.82 -8.61 1.62
N PHE A 237 19.75 -9.31 2.03
CA PHE A 237 18.54 -9.39 1.22
C PHE A 237 17.84 -8.05 1.05
N LEU A 238 17.83 -7.22 2.10
CA LEU A 238 17.32 -5.86 2.03
C LEU A 238 18.15 -5.00 1.07
N GLY A 239 19.49 -5.07 1.16
CA GLY A 239 20.39 -4.37 0.26
C GLY A 239 20.23 -4.81 -1.18
N LEU A 240 20.10 -6.13 -1.44
CA LEU A 240 19.85 -6.66 -2.77
C LEU A 240 18.54 -6.12 -3.35
N SER A 241 17.47 -6.06 -2.56
CA SER A 241 16.21 -5.46 -2.97
C SER A 241 16.38 -4.01 -3.41
N PHE A 242 17.12 -3.20 -2.63
CA PHE A 242 17.38 -1.80 -2.97
C PHE A 242 18.25 -1.63 -4.22
N VAL A 243 19.24 -2.50 -4.45
CA VAL A 243 20.03 -2.51 -5.68
C VAL A 243 19.15 -2.77 -6.89
N ILE A 244 18.25 -3.76 -6.80
CA ILE A 244 17.31 -4.07 -7.88
C ILE A 244 16.37 -2.87 -8.13
N ILE A 245 15.84 -2.24 -7.07
CA ILE A 245 15.00 -1.05 -7.17
C ILE A 245 15.74 0.06 -7.92
N TRP A 246 16.98 0.38 -7.55
CA TRP A 246 17.78 1.40 -8.22
C TRP A 246 18.05 1.09 -9.70
N ILE A 247 18.36 -0.15 -10.03
CA ILE A 247 18.54 -0.57 -11.42
C ILE A 247 17.27 -0.32 -12.23
N VAL A 248 16.13 -0.72 -11.71
CA VAL A 248 14.83 -0.52 -12.38
C VAL A 248 14.48 0.95 -12.50
N VAL A 249 14.70 1.75 -11.45
CA VAL A 249 14.46 3.20 -11.44
C VAL A 249 15.30 3.91 -12.49
N ILE A 250 16.60 3.66 -12.52
CA ILE A 250 17.53 4.28 -13.49
C ILE A 250 17.11 3.93 -14.92
N TRP A 251 16.84 2.66 -15.17
CA TRP A 251 16.41 2.18 -16.48
C TRP A 251 15.06 2.81 -16.91
N MET A 252 14.09 2.90 -15.98
CA MET A 252 12.80 3.53 -16.23
C MET A 252 12.94 5.01 -16.58
N LEU A 253 13.72 5.76 -15.80
CA LEU A 253 13.94 7.19 -16.01
C LEU A 253 14.69 7.45 -17.32
N GLU A 254 15.72 6.66 -17.62
CA GLU A 254 16.45 6.76 -18.91
C GLU A 254 15.50 6.55 -20.09
N ARG A 255 14.65 5.53 -20.04
CA ARG A 255 13.66 5.25 -21.09
C ARG A 255 12.67 6.40 -21.29
N GLU A 256 12.13 6.95 -20.18
CA GLU A 256 11.21 8.08 -20.25
C GLU A 256 11.89 9.36 -20.76
N LEU A 257 13.09 9.66 -20.33
CA LEU A 257 13.82 10.85 -20.77
C LEU A 257 14.14 10.81 -22.28
N ARG A 258 14.41 9.62 -22.83
CA ARG A 258 14.69 9.45 -24.28
C ARG A 258 13.44 9.50 -25.16
N SER A 259 12.24 9.29 -24.62
CA SER A 259 11.00 9.29 -25.40
C SER A 259 10.66 10.70 -25.89
N LYS A 260 10.06 10.85 -27.08
CA LYS A 260 9.61 12.16 -27.63
C LYS A 260 8.25 12.57 -27.05
N SER A 261 7.40 11.62 -26.71
CA SER A 261 6.10 11.80 -26.08
C SER A 261 6.02 10.88 -24.87
N THR A 262 5.29 11.28 -23.87
CA THR A 262 5.10 10.48 -22.65
C THR A 262 3.62 10.20 -22.45
N GLU A 263 3.28 8.94 -22.33
CA GLU A 263 1.97 8.50 -21.88
C GLU A 263 2.06 8.12 -20.41
N VAL A 264 1.33 8.83 -19.55
CA VAL A 264 1.28 8.55 -18.12
C VAL A 264 0.64 7.19 -17.87
N PRO A 265 1.29 6.24 -17.19
CA PRO A 265 0.67 4.96 -16.86
C PRO A 265 -0.63 5.16 -16.06
N ALA A 266 -1.68 4.40 -16.38
CA ALA A 266 -2.96 4.50 -15.68
C ALA A 266 -2.84 4.13 -14.20
N SER A 267 -2.01 3.14 -13.88
CA SER A 267 -1.70 2.72 -12.51
C SER A 267 -1.04 3.82 -11.67
N TRP A 268 -0.33 4.76 -12.29
CA TRP A 268 0.38 5.82 -11.57
C TRP A 268 -0.53 6.82 -10.85
N PHE A 269 -1.77 6.95 -11.26
CA PHE A 269 -2.73 7.75 -10.48
C PHE A 269 -2.92 7.21 -9.07
N GLY A 270 -2.81 5.88 -8.86
CA GLY A 270 -2.81 5.28 -7.52
C GLY A 270 -1.63 5.69 -6.63
N ILE A 271 -0.50 6.12 -7.21
CA ILE A 271 0.66 6.66 -6.47
C ILE A 271 0.28 7.94 -5.72
N LEU A 272 -0.62 8.75 -6.30
CA LEU A 272 -1.08 10.00 -5.70
C LEU A 272 -1.65 9.80 -4.31
N ASN A 273 -2.35 8.70 -4.07
CA ASN A 273 -2.86 8.38 -2.74
C ASN A 273 -1.71 8.30 -1.70
N SER A 274 -0.70 7.47 -1.94
CA SER A 274 0.45 7.37 -1.04
C SER A 274 1.22 8.68 -0.91
N PHE A 275 1.39 9.42 -2.01
CA PHE A 275 2.05 10.73 -2.02
C PHE A 275 1.30 11.75 -1.15
N TYR A 276 -0.02 11.86 -1.31
CA TYR A 276 -0.83 12.78 -0.52
C TYR A 276 -0.85 12.40 0.96
N ILE A 277 -0.97 11.12 1.29
CA ILE A 277 -0.89 10.65 2.68
C ILE A 277 0.44 11.06 3.31
N ILE A 278 1.56 10.78 2.67
CA ILE A 278 2.89 11.11 3.20
C ILE A 278 3.03 12.64 3.38
N THR A 279 2.51 13.42 2.44
CA THR A 279 2.63 14.90 2.45
C THR A 279 1.69 15.56 3.45
N PHE A 280 0.42 15.15 3.48
CA PHE A 280 -0.60 15.85 4.26
C PHE A 280 -0.79 15.30 5.67
N ALA A 281 -0.48 14.03 5.95
CA ALA A 281 -0.65 13.47 7.29
C ALA A 281 0.09 14.28 8.39
N PRO A 282 1.35 14.72 8.20
CA PRO A 282 2.02 15.57 9.18
C PRO A 282 1.35 16.94 9.38
N LEU A 283 0.80 17.52 8.29
CA LEU A 283 0.11 18.81 8.33
C LEU A 283 -1.21 18.71 9.10
N ILE A 284 -2.01 17.69 8.77
CA ILE A 284 -3.28 17.40 9.45
C ILE A 284 -3.04 17.05 10.91
N SER A 285 -2.00 16.28 11.22
CA SER A 285 -1.60 15.98 12.59
C SER A 285 -1.31 17.25 13.39
N LYS A 286 -0.58 18.22 12.83
CA LYS A 286 -0.34 19.52 13.47
C LYS A 286 -1.63 20.31 13.70
N ILE A 287 -2.57 20.29 12.73
CA ILE A 287 -3.88 20.94 12.89
C ILE A 287 -4.64 20.31 14.05
N TRP A 288 -4.65 18.99 14.16
CA TRP A 288 -5.35 18.29 15.25
C TRP A 288 -4.67 18.43 16.62
N GLN A 289 -3.38 18.74 16.65
CA GLN A 289 -2.66 19.08 17.90
C GLN A 289 -2.92 20.54 18.32
N SER A 290 -3.50 21.36 17.47
CA SER A 290 -3.89 22.73 17.76
C SER A 290 -5.24 22.80 18.52
N LYS A 291 -5.82 24.00 18.60
CA LYS A 291 -7.16 24.20 19.19
C LYS A 291 -8.28 23.51 18.40
N PHE A 292 -8.07 23.19 17.12
CA PHE A 292 -9.02 22.48 16.28
C PHE A 292 -8.74 20.97 16.33
N ASN A 293 -9.32 20.28 17.31
CA ASN A 293 -9.23 18.84 17.46
C ASN A 293 -10.63 18.21 17.59
N PRO A 294 -11.31 17.94 16.48
CA PRO A 294 -12.63 17.33 16.50
C PRO A 294 -12.61 15.94 17.14
N THR A 295 -13.75 15.50 17.67
CA THR A 295 -13.90 14.13 18.17
C THR A 295 -13.74 13.09 17.05
N GLY A 296 -13.40 11.85 17.39
CA GLY A 296 -13.19 10.76 16.43
C GLY A 296 -14.34 10.60 15.42
N PRO A 297 -15.62 10.57 15.84
CA PRO A 297 -16.76 10.52 14.92
C PRO A 297 -16.82 11.67 13.93
N ILE A 298 -16.48 12.89 14.36
CA ILE A 298 -16.48 14.07 13.47
C ILE A 298 -15.34 13.96 12.45
N LYS A 299 -14.16 13.51 12.84
CA LYS A 299 -13.04 13.26 11.91
C LYS A 299 -13.44 12.24 10.83
N PHE A 300 -14.11 11.17 11.24
CA PHE A 300 -14.62 10.16 10.33
C PHE A 300 -15.67 10.72 9.36
N ALA A 301 -16.61 11.53 9.85
CA ALA A 301 -17.61 12.18 9.02
C ALA A 301 -16.97 13.13 7.99
N ILE A 302 -15.97 13.91 8.40
CA ILE A 302 -15.21 14.80 7.49
C ILE A 302 -14.54 13.97 6.38
N ALA A 303 -13.91 12.84 6.72
CA ALA A 303 -13.27 11.96 5.73
C ALA A 303 -14.27 11.43 4.70
N LEU A 304 -15.46 10.99 5.13
CA LEU A 304 -16.52 10.52 4.21
C LEU A 304 -17.02 11.65 3.29
N ILE A 305 -17.19 12.87 3.81
CA ILE A 305 -17.61 14.03 3.01
C ILE A 305 -16.55 14.38 1.97
N LEU A 306 -15.27 14.43 2.37
CA LEU A 306 -14.17 14.72 1.46
C LEU A 306 -14.08 13.68 0.34
N MET A 307 -14.17 12.40 0.68
CA MET A 307 -14.20 11.32 -0.30
C MET A 307 -15.38 11.46 -1.27
N GLY A 308 -16.57 11.79 -0.76
CA GLY A 308 -17.75 12.07 -1.59
C GLY A 308 -17.54 13.24 -2.54
N LEU A 309 -16.88 14.32 -2.10
CA LEU A 309 -16.49 15.45 -2.95
C LEU A 309 -15.52 15.03 -4.06
N GLY A 310 -14.55 14.15 -3.77
CA GLY A 310 -13.65 13.58 -4.78
C GLY A 310 -14.40 12.89 -5.91
N PHE A 311 -15.37 12.04 -5.56
CA PHE A 311 -16.23 11.39 -6.56
C PHE A 311 -17.14 12.37 -7.29
N ALA A 312 -17.65 13.41 -6.64
CA ALA A 312 -18.45 14.45 -7.29
C ALA A 312 -17.65 15.22 -8.35
N ILE A 313 -16.38 15.53 -8.05
CA ILE A 313 -15.46 16.15 -9.02
C ILE A 313 -15.23 15.23 -10.22
N LEU A 314 -15.03 13.94 -10.00
CA LEU A 314 -14.85 12.97 -11.07
C LEU A 314 -16.12 12.80 -11.91
N ALA A 315 -17.29 12.75 -11.26
CA ALA A 315 -18.59 12.72 -11.92
C ALA A 315 -18.80 13.98 -12.80
N TYR A 316 -18.46 15.17 -12.28
CA TYR A 316 -18.52 16.41 -13.06
C TYR A 316 -17.60 16.35 -14.29
N GLY A 317 -16.36 15.90 -14.13
CA GLY A 317 -15.42 15.73 -15.24
C GLY A 317 -15.87 14.74 -16.30
N SER A 318 -16.71 13.76 -15.92
CA SER A 318 -17.23 12.72 -16.83
C SER A 318 -18.53 13.11 -17.55
N MET A 319 -19.16 14.26 -17.23
CA MET A 319 -20.46 14.66 -17.84
C MET A 319 -20.41 14.79 -19.36
N GLY A 320 -19.24 15.08 -19.94
CA GLY A 320 -19.07 15.20 -21.38
C GLY A 320 -18.88 13.88 -22.14
N ILE A 321 -18.83 12.75 -21.43
CA ILE A 321 -18.63 11.44 -22.05
C ILE A 321 -19.98 10.93 -22.59
N PRO A 322 -20.09 10.63 -23.93
CA PRO A 322 -21.31 10.07 -24.50
C PRO A 322 -21.65 8.71 -23.88
N LEU A 323 -22.95 8.44 -23.72
CA LEU A 323 -23.42 7.13 -23.25
C LEU A 323 -22.96 6.02 -24.21
N GLY A 324 -22.33 4.98 -23.66
CA GLY A 324 -21.81 3.86 -24.44
C GLY A 324 -20.45 4.10 -25.11
N ALA A 325 -19.82 5.26 -24.89
CA ALA A 325 -18.46 5.49 -25.37
C ALA A 325 -17.48 4.52 -24.67
N GLN A 326 -16.67 3.86 -25.48
CA GLN A 326 -15.64 2.93 -24.97
C GLN A 326 -14.38 3.67 -24.52
N THR A 327 -14.13 4.85 -25.06
CA THR A 327 -12.98 5.72 -24.74
C THR A 327 -13.40 7.18 -24.82
N ALA A 328 -12.75 8.03 -24.01
CA ALA A 328 -12.88 9.48 -24.08
C ALA A 328 -11.55 10.15 -23.70
N LYS A 329 -11.49 11.48 -23.82
CA LYS A 329 -10.32 12.29 -23.46
C LYS A 329 -10.72 13.34 -22.43
N VAL A 330 -10.79 12.92 -21.18
CA VAL A 330 -11.06 13.80 -20.04
C VAL A 330 -9.73 14.29 -19.45
N SER A 331 -9.68 15.53 -19.01
CA SER A 331 -8.46 16.09 -18.40
C SER A 331 -8.06 15.30 -17.14
N MET A 332 -6.76 15.01 -17.01
CA MET A 332 -6.18 14.34 -15.83
C MET A 332 -6.44 15.08 -14.51
N ILE A 333 -6.71 16.38 -14.56
CA ILE A 333 -6.92 17.20 -13.35
C ILE A 333 -8.08 16.69 -12.49
N PHE A 334 -9.15 16.18 -13.11
CA PHE A 334 -10.30 15.64 -12.37
C PHE A 334 -9.90 14.40 -11.57
N LEU A 335 -9.06 13.56 -12.15
CA LEU A 335 -8.58 12.35 -11.48
C LEU A 335 -7.57 12.69 -10.38
N ILE A 336 -6.67 13.64 -10.62
CA ILE A 336 -5.70 14.15 -9.62
C ILE A 336 -6.43 14.73 -8.41
N LEU A 337 -7.46 15.56 -8.63
CA LEU A 337 -8.28 16.12 -7.56
C LEU A 337 -9.11 15.04 -6.84
N ALA A 338 -9.66 14.07 -7.58
CA ALA A 338 -10.37 12.94 -6.96
C ALA A 338 -9.45 12.17 -6.00
N TYR A 339 -8.23 11.85 -6.40
CA TYR A 339 -7.25 11.20 -5.52
C TYR A 339 -6.82 12.08 -4.34
N LEU A 340 -6.77 13.40 -4.50
CA LEU A 340 -6.48 14.33 -3.40
C LEU A 340 -7.52 14.22 -2.28
N PHE A 341 -8.81 14.19 -2.64
CA PHE A 341 -9.90 14.07 -1.68
C PHE A 341 -10.13 12.63 -1.18
N HIS A 342 -9.64 11.65 -1.92
CA HIS A 342 -9.71 10.23 -1.57
C HIS A 342 -8.65 9.86 -0.51
N SER A 343 -7.52 10.57 -0.44
CA SER A 343 -6.40 10.33 0.47
C SER A 343 -6.58 11.02 1.83
#